data_fc71d54145b94632ef7f990b79d5271a
#
_entry.id   fc71d54145b94632ef7f990b79d5271a
#
_cell.length_a   1.000
_cell.length_b   1.000
_cell.length_c   1.000
_cell.angle_alpha   90.00
_cell.angle_beta   90.00
_cell.angle_gamma   90.00
#
_symmetry.space_group_name_H-M   'P 1'
#
loop_
_entity.id
_entity.type
_entity.pdbx_description
1 polymer ?
#
loop_
_entity_poly.entity_id
_entity_poly.type
_entity_poly.pdbx_seq_one_letter_code
_entity_poly.pdbx_strand_id
1 'polypeptide(L)'
;SIIGQIEGHFLLPPQTKTTKYEHLIPALAAIEQDSTVEGLMVVLNTVGGDVEAGLAIAEMIAGMSKPSVSIVLGGGHSIGVPLAVSTDVSFIVPSATMTIHPVRTNGMVLGVPQTMTWFQKMQDRITRFVTENSRMKPERFRELLMEKDELVMDIGTVLEGSEAVREGLIDHLGGISDAVQCLYSLIEKRKPAETEKPAKSSAKGKKSDKAEKSAKSEKAGKSGKTTTHTKPLKPSAQKTAFVQLRPAETQSRRSALNSADWHGDR
;
A
#
# COMPACT_ATOMS: atom_id res chain seq x y z
N SER A 1 0.20 5.98 -7.19
CA SER A 1 1.17 5.56 -8.22
C SER A 1 2.59 5.89 -7.78
N ILE A 2 3.54 5.02 -8.14
CA ILE A 2 4.97 5.14 -7.88
C ILE A 2 5.66 5.16 -9.25
N ILE A 3 6.04 6.36 -9.70
CA ILE A 3 6.53 6.58 -11.06
C ILE A 3 7.83 7.39 -11.03
N GLY A 4 8.80 6.96 -11.85
CA GLY A 4 10.11 7.60 -11.91
C GLY A 4 11.03 7.14 -10.78
N GLN A 5 11.98 7.96 -10.39
CA GLN A 5 12.95 7.64 -9.34
C GLN A 5 12.36 7.86 -7.94
N ILE A 6 12.65 6.96 -7.01
CA ILE A 6 12.28 7.13 -5.60
C ILE A 6 13.22 8.17 -4.98
N GLU A 7 12.64 9.31 -4.59
CA GLU A 7 13.36 10.41 -3.96
C GLU A 7 13.25 10.30 -2.44
N GLY A 8 14.41 10.26 -1.78
CA GLY A 8 14.54 10.17 -0.32
C GLY A 8 14.90 11.51 0.31
N HIS A 9 15.90 11.49 1.21
CA HIS A 9 16.33 12.69 1.94
C HIS A 9 17.12 13.70 1.10
N PHE A 10 17.65 13.28 -0.05
CA PHE A 10 18.37 14.16 -0.96
C PHE A 10 17.48 14.57 -2.11
N LEU A 11 17.42 15.88 -2.36
CA LEU A 11 16.67 16.43 -3.50
C LEU A 11 17.34 16.05 -4.82
N LEU A 12 16.56 15.52 -5.73
CA LEU A 12 16.99 15.24 -7.09
C LEU A 12 16.84 16.49 -7.98
N PRO A 13 17.58 16.56 -9.12
CA PRO A 13 17.43 17.65 -10.07
C PRO A 13 15.96 17.85 -10.50
N PRO A 14 15.50 19.11 -10.66
CA PRO A 14 14.07 19.40 -10.96
C PRO A 14 13.52 18.75 -12.23
N GLN A 15 14.38 18.40 -13.19
CA GLN A 15 14.01 17.73 -14.43
C GLN A 15 13.84 16.21 -14.28
N THR A 16 14.25 15.65 -13.14
CA THR A 16 14.09 14.22 -12.85
C THR A 16 12.64 13.94 -12.45
N LYS A 17 12.01 12.96 -13.09
CA LYS A 17 10.70 12.48 -12.64
C LYS A 17 10.89 11.66 -11.39
N THR A 18 10.25 12.08 -10.30
CA THR A 18 10.42 11.45 -8.98
C THR A 18 9.08 11.11 -8.33
N THR A 19 9.12 10.10 -7.50
CA THR A 19 8.12 9.84 -6.46
C THR A 19 8.76 10.17 -5.12
N LYS A 20 8.23 11.19 -4.44
CA LYS A 20 8.73 11.68 -3.16
C LYS A 20 8.10 10.92 -2.01
N TYR A 21 8.93 10.30 -1.17
CA TYR A 21 8.45 9.49 -0.07
C TYR A 21 7.69 10.31 0.98
N GLU A 22 8.09 11.57 1.22
CA GLU A 22 7.42 12.49 2.15
C GLU A 22 5.99 12.88 1.72
N HIS A 23 5.66 12.69 0.43
CA HIS A 23 4.28 12.86 -0.05
C HIS A 23 3.48 11.55 0.06
N LEU A 24 4.12 10.40 -0.15
CA LEU A 24 3.44 9.11 -0.11
C LEU A 24 3.10 8.66 1.31
N ILE A 25 4.01 8.80 2.25
CA ILE A 25 3.79 8.33 3.63
C ILE A 25 2.55 8.97 4.26
N PRO A 26 2.36 10.32 4.23
CA PRO A 26 1.13 10.92 4.74
C PRO A 26 -0.13 10.50 3.97
N ALA A 27 -0.02 10.32 2.64
CA ALA A 27 -1.15 9.87 1.83
C ALA A 27 -1.59 8.44 2.20
N LEU A 28 -0.65 7.52 2.38
CA LEU A 28 -0.92 6.16 2.82
C LEU A 28 -1.52 6.14 4.23
N ALA A 29 -1.02 6.97 5.14
CA ALA A 29 -1.59 7.12 6.48
C ALA A 29 -3.03 7.65 6.44
N ALA A 30 -3.32 8.62 5.57
CA ALA A 30 -4.68 9.13 5.37
C ALA A 30 -5.61 8.06 4.79
N ILE A 31 -5.15 7.29 3.80
CA ILE A 31 -5.87 6.15 3.22
C ILE A 31 -6.20 5.12 4.30
N GLU A 32 -5.23 4.77 5.15
CA GLU A 32 -5.44 3.79 6.22
C GLU A 32 -6.53 4.23 7.20
N GLN A 33 -6.60 5.52 7.54
CA GLN A 33 -7.56 6.07 8.50
C GLN A 33 -8.93 6.37 7.91
N ASP A 34 -9.04 6.56 6.60
CA ASP A 34 -10.30 6.92 5.94
C ASP A 34 -11.19 5.68 5.77
N SER A 35 -12.27 5.61 6.53
CA SER A 35 -13.24 4.51 6.47
C SER A 35 -14.00 4.40 5.14
N THR A 36 -13.98 5.45 4.30
CA THR A 36 -14.62 5.44 2.97
C THR A 36 -13.74 4.77 1.91
N VAL A 37 -12.44 4.64 2.17
CA VAL A 37 -11.51 3.93 1.28
C VAL A 37 -11.50 2.45 1.66
N GLU A 38 -11.96 1.60 0.79
CA GLU A 38 -12.11 0.15 1.03
C GLU A 38 -10.87 -0.67 0.65
N GLY A 39 -9.97 -0.15 -0.20
CA GLY A 39 -8.76 -0.85 -0.64
C GLY A 39 -7.76 0.06 -1.34
N LEU A 40 -6.56 -0.45 -1.59
CA LEU A 40 -5.44 0.27 -2.20
C LEU A 40 -4.96 -0.43 -3.47
N MET A 41 -4.85 0.31 -4.57
CA MET A 41 -4.12 -0.13 -5.75
C MET A 41 -2.83 0.67 -5.92
N VAL A 42 -1.71 -0.02 -6.02
CA VAL A 42 -0.38 0.56 -6.24
C VAL A 42 0.07 0.31 -7.67
N VAL A 43 0.19 1.38 -8.46
CA VAL A 43 0.67 1.30 -9.85
C VAL A 43 2.13 1.68 -9.90
N LEU A 44 2.98 0.80 -10.46
CA LEU A 44 4.43 0.96 -10.48
C LEU A 44 4.97 1.11 -11.91
N ASN A 45 5.82 2.11 -12.09
CA ASN A 45 6.75 2.25 -13.21
C ASN A 45 7.97 3.04 -12.72
N THR A 46 8.91 2.36 -12.07
CA THR A 46 10.04 2.99 -11.36
C THR A 46 11.36 2.35 -11.72
N VAL A 47 12.37 3.18 -11.79
CA VAL A 47 13.78 2.77 -11.94
C VAL A 47 14.45 2.45 -10.60
N GLY A 48 13.71 2.55 -9.49
CA GLY A 48 14.25 2.46 -8.14
C GLY A 48 14.69 3.83 -7.61
N GLY A 49 15.63 3.86 -6.68
CA GLY A 49 16.12 5.10 -6.09
C GLY A 49 16.61 4.92 -4.65
N ASP A 50 16.23 5.84 -3.76
CA ASP A 50 16.63 5.80 -2.35
C ASP A 50 16.09 4.56 -1.63
N VAL A 51 17.00 3.77 -1.04
CA VAL A 51 16.67 2.48 -0.43
C VAL A 51 15.86 2.65 0.84
N GLU A 52 16.21 3.60 1.70
CA GLU A 52 15.49 3.80 2.98
C GLU A 52 14.09 4.34 2.72
N ALA A 53 13.94 5.29 1.80
CA ALA A 53 12.64 5.81 1.39
C ALA A 53 11.76 4.72 0.76
N GLY A 54 12.33 3.90 -0.13
CA GLY A 54 11.59 2.81 -0.76
C GLY A 54 11.15 1.73 0.22
N LEU A 55 12.03 1.33 1.16
CA LEU A 55 11.65 0.39 2.22
C LEU A 55 10.60 0.99 3.16
N ALA A 56 10.69 2.27 3.52
CA ALA A 56 9.68 2.93 4.36
C ALA A 56 8.30 2.90 3.71
N ILE A 57 8.21 3.17 2.40
CA ILE A 57 6.96 3.08 1.65
C ILE A 57 6.47 1.62 1.60
N ALA A 58 7.36 0.66 1.31
CA ALA A 58 7.02 -0.75 1.20
C ALA A 58 6.47 -1.32 2.53
N GLU A 59 7.14 -1.02 3.65
CA GLU A 59 6.69 -1.39 5.00
C GLU A 59 5.35 -0.74 5.36
N MET A 60 5.17 0.53 4.96
CA MET A 60 3.91 1.22 5.18
C MET A 60 2.75 0.53 4.45
N ILE A 61 2.94 0.16 3.17
CA ILE A 61 1.93 -0.56 2.38
C ILE A 61 1.68 -1.95 2.98
N ALA A 62 2.74 -2.72 3.27
CA ALA A 62 2.62 -4.06 3.83
C ALA A 62 1.94 -4.08 5.23
N GLY A 63 2.09 -2.98 5.99
CA GLY A 63 1.49 -2.80 7.30
C GLY A 63 0.02 -2.34 7.29
N MET A 64 -0.54 -1.95 6.13
CA MET A 64 -1.92 -1.46 6.06
C MET A 64 -2.95 -2.54 6.36
N SER A 65 -4.06 -2.15 6.99
CA SER A 65 -5.18 -3.06 7.27
C SER A 65 -6.09 -3.29 6.05
N LYS A 66 -6.03 -2.41 5.06
CA LYS A 66 -6.91 -2.44 3.88
C LYS A 66 -6.40 -3.44 2.82
N PRO A 67 -7.31 -4.09 2.08
CA PRO A 67 -6.93 -4.89 0.92
C PRO A 67 -6.09 -4.09 -0.05
N SER A 68 -5.04 -4.70 -0.57
CA SER A 68 -4.12 -4.01 -1.46
C SER A 68 -3.66 -4.88 -2.62
N VAL A 69 -3.50 -4.25 -3.79
CA VAL A 69 -3.00 -4.89 -5.00
C VAL A 69 -1.97 -3.97 -5.67
N SER A 70 -0.86 -4.53 -6.12
CA SER A 70 0.12 -3.82 -6.94
C SER A 70 0.06 -4.28 -8.40
N ILE A 71 0.46 -3.39 -9.31
CA ILE A 71 0.68 -3.72 -10.71
C ILE A 71 1.92 -3.02 -11.25
N VAL A 72 2.83 -3.79 -11.82
CA VAL A 72 4.02 -3.28 -12.54
C VAL A 72 3.67 -3.13 -14.01
N LEU A 73 3.65 -1.87 -14.53
CA LEU A 73 3.27 -1.57 -15.91
C LEU A 73 4.46 -1.38 -16.86
N GLY A 74 5.63 -1.03 -16.34
CA GLY A 74 6.84 -0.81 -17.14
C GLY A 74 8.05 -1.37 -16.42
N GLY A 75 8.60 -0.62 -15.47
CA GLY A 75 9.72 -1.02 -14.65
C GLY A 75 9.38 -1.19 -13.18
N GLY A 76 9.89 -2.26 -12.56
CA GLY A 76 9.90 -2.46 -11.11
C GLY A 76 11.32 -2.71 -10.63
N HIS A 77 12.24 -1.74 -10.91
CA HIS A 77 13.67 -1.97 -10.79
C HIS A 77 14.22 -1.62 -9.40
N SER A 78 15.25 -2.37 -8.96
CA SER A 78 16.01 -2.06 -7.75
C SER A 78 15.09 -2.03 -6.51
N ILE A 79 15.02 -0.91 -5.78
CA ILE A 79 14.11 -0.74 -4.64
C ILE A 79 12.62 -0.73 -5.05
N GLY A 80 12.31 -0.71 -6.34
CA GLY A 80 10.98 -0.98 -6.88
C GLY A 80 10.52 -2.44 -6.66
N VAL A 81 11.45 -3.37 -6.47
CA VAL A 81 11.13 -4.80 -6.20
C VAL A 81 10.39 -4.96 -4.86
N PRO A 82 10.90 -4.48 -3.72
CA PRO A 82 10.13 -4.48 -2.47
C PRO A 82 8.77 -3.79 -2.58
N LEU A 83 8.70 -2.67 -3.30
CA LEU A 83 7.44 -1.95 -3.49
C LEU A 83 6.41 -2.77 -4.27
N ALA A 84 6.85 -3.53 -5.27
CA ALA A 84 5.96 -4.37 -6.07
C ALA A 84 5.35 -5.53 -5.25
N VAL A 85 6.10 -6.08 -4.29
CA VAL A 85 5.67 -7.20 -3.46
C VAL A 85 5.05 -6.80 -2.11
N SER A 86 4.92 -5.50 -1.84
CA SER A 86 4.44 -4.99 -0.54
C SER A 86 2.93 -5.10 -0.33
N THR A 87 2.16 -5.45 -1.36
CA THR A 87 0.70 -5.58 -1.33
C THR A 87 0.24 -7.03 -1.09
N ASP A 88 -1.04 -7.21 -0.76
CA ASP A 88 -1.62 -8.56 -0.55
C ASP A 88 -1.48 -9.44 -1.81
N VAL A 89 -1.68 -8.86 -3.01
CA VAL A 89 -1.51 -9.55 -4.30
C VAL A 89 -0.78 -8.63 -5.29
N SER A 90 0.17 -9.19 -6.03
CA SER A 90 1.00 -8.47 -6.99
C SER A 90 0.79 -8.94 -8.43
N PHE A 91 0.71 -7.96 -9.35
CA PHE A 91 0.57 -8.18 -10.79
C PHE A 91 1.74 -7.56 -11.57
N ILE A 92 2.02 -8.13 -12.73
CA ILE A 92 2.95 -7.59 -13.70
C ILE A 92 2.40 -7.80 -15.11
N VAL A 93 2.53 -6.79 -15.99
CA VAL A 93 2.16 -6.97 -17.40
C VAL A 93 3.27 -7.70 -18.17
N PRO A 94 2.96 -8.40 -19.29
CA PRO A 94 3.94 -9.21 -20.03
C PRO A 94 5.19 -8.45 -20.47
N SER A 95 5.06 -7.19 -20.86
CA SER A 95 6.18 -6.35 -21.36
C SER A 95 6.94 -5.61 -20.27
N ALA A 96 6.52 -5.71 -19.01
CA ALA A 96 7.22 -5.08 -17.90
C ALA A 96 8.43 -5.90 -17.46
N THR A 97 9.40 -5.23 -16.88
CA THR A 97 10.63 -5.85 -16.39
C THR A 97 10.93 -5.47 -14.94
N MET A 98 11.63 -6.35 -14.26
CA MET A 98 12.12 -6.13 -12.89
C MET A 98 13.62 -6.41 -12.84
N THR A 99 14.39 -5.45 -12.33
CA THR A 99 15.83 -5.61 -12.16
C THR A 99 16.17 -5.84 -10.69
N ILE A 100 16.80 -6.96 -10.42
CA ILE A 100 17.33 -7.34 -9.10
C ILE A 100 18.84 -7.17 -9.16
N HIS A 101 19.39 -6.32 -8.28
CA HIS A 101 20.83 -6.09 -8.20
C HIS A 101 21.24 -5.72 -6.77
N PRO A 102 22.53 -5.89 -6.38
CA PRO A 102 23.02 -5.50 -5.06
C PRO A 102 22.86 -4.01 -4.79
N VAL A 103 22.80 -3.65 -3.52
CA VAL A 103 22.79 -2.23 -3.09
C VAL A 103 24.07 -1.54 -3.57
N ARG A 104 23.91 -0.37 -4.15
CA ARG A 104 25.01 0.45 -4.69
C ARG A 104 25.11 1.78 -3.94
N THR A 105 26.29 2.36 -3.92
CA THR A 105 26.50 3.73 -3.46
C THR A 105 27.48 4.45 -4.38
N ASN A 106 27.29 5.76 -4.47
CA ASN A 106 28.25 6.67 -5.07
C ASN A 106 28.73 7.64 -4.01
N GLY A 107 30.04 7.87 -3.90
CA GLY A 107 30.60 8.85 -2.97
C GLY A 107 31.84 8.36 -2.24
N MET A 108 32.29 9.16 -1.28
CA MET A 108 33.44 8.86 -0.45
C MET A 108 33.06 7.79 0.58
N VAL A 109 33.87 6.75 0.70
CA VAL A 109 33.73 5.70 1.71
C VAL A 109 34.70 5.99 2.86
N LEU A 110 34.15 6.25 4.05
CA LEU A 110 34.89 6.40 5.30
C LEU A 110 34.66 5.15 6.15
N GLY A 111 35.75 4.49 6.56
CA GLY A 111 35.69 3.28 7.38
C GLY A 111 35.19 2.06 6.59
N VAL A 112 36.05 1.51 5.75
CA VAL A 112 35.72 0.40 4.83
C VAL A 112 35.03 -0.79 5.51
N PRO A 113 35.50 -1.34 6.65
CA PRO A 113 34.83 -2.48 7.28
C PRO A 113 33.42 -2.16 7.77
N GLN A 114 33.21 -0.96 8.34
CA GLN A 114 31.90 -0.51 8.82
C GLN A 114 30.92 -0.32 7.66
N THR A 115 31.40 0.27 6.57
CA THR A 115 30.62 0.46 5.34
C THR A 115 30.20 -0.86 4.74
N MET A 116 31.09 -1.85 4.64
CA MET A 116 30.75 -3.19 4.15
C MET A 116 29.71 -3.87 5.03
N THR A 117 29.87 -3.79 6.35
CA THR A 117 28.89 -4.33 7.29
C THR A 117 27.51 -3.66 7.12
N TRP A 118 27.49 -2.35 6.90
CA TRP A 118 26.26 -1.60 6.67
C TRP A 118 25.57 -2.04 5.37
N PHE A 119 26.31 -2.20 4.26
CA PHE A 119 25.78 -2.70 2.99
C PHE A 119 25.18 -4.11 3.13
N GLN A 120 25.87 -5.00 3.82
CA GLN A 120 25.36 -6.34 4.08
C GLN A 120 24.04 -6.31 4.84
N LYS A 121 23.96 -5.53 5.92
CA LYS A 121 22.71 -5.36 6.68
C LYS A 121 21.58 -4.78 5.83
N MET A 122 21.88 -3.80 4.97
CA MET A 122 20.89 -3.23 4.06
C MET A 122 20.40 -4.27 3.06
N GLN A 123 21.30 -5.02 2.45
CA GLN A 123 20.99 -6.10 1.51
C GLN A 123 20.14 -7.19 2.18
N ASP A 124 20.48 -7.58 3.42
CA ASP A 124 19.71 -8.56 4.18
C ASP A 124 18.31 -8.07 4.53
N ARG A 125 18.12 -6.78 4.82
CA ARG A 125 16.80 -6.18 5.03
C ARG A 125 15.94 -6.29 3.77
N ILE A 126 16.49 -5.94 2.60
CA ILE A 126 15.79 -6.04 1.32
C ILE A 126 15.45 -7.49 1.02
N THR A 127 16.43 -8.41 1.12
CA THR A 127 16.23 -9.84 0.87
C THR A 127 15.11 -10.39 1.74
N ARG A 128 15.15 -10.12 3.05
CA ARG A 128 14.13 -10.56 4.00
C ARG A 128 12.75 -10.02 3.63
N PHE A 129 12.62 -8.70 3.41
CA PHE A 129 11.35 -8.09 3.05
C PHE A 129 10.76 -8.72 1.80
N VAL A 130 11.56 -8.87 0.73
CA VAL A 130 11.08 -9.45 -0.53
C VAL A 130 10.63 -10.89 -0.36
N THR A 131 11.40 -11.70 0.36
CA THR A 131 11.09 -13.14 0.51
C THR A 131 9.96 -13.41 1.53
N GLU A 132 9.75 -12.53 2.49
CA GLU A 132 8.58 -12.58 3.39
C GLU A 132 7.29 -12.13 2.68
N ASN A 133 7.41 -11.29 1.63
CA ASN A 133 6.29 -10.73 0.87
C ASN A 133 6.16 -11.30 -0.56
N SER A 134 6.80 -12.43 -0.87
CA SER A 134 6.68 -13.13 -2.15
C SER A 134 6.78 -14.65 -1.94
N ARG A 135 6.65 -15.42 -3.01
CA ARG A 135 6.87 -16.89 -2.99
C ARG A 135 8.32 -17.25 -3.28
N MET A 136 9.17 -16.25 -3.59
CA MET A 136 10.58 -16.46 -3.90
C MET A 136 11.37 -16.87 -2.66
N LYS A 137 12.22 -17.88 -2.80
CA LYS A 137 13.09 -18.33 -1.69
C LYS A 137 14.29 -17.39 -1.51
N PRO A 138 14.75 -17.20 -0.24
CA PRO A 138 15.90 -16.33 0.03
C PRO A 138 17.17 -16.68 -0.73
N GLU A 139 17.42 -18.00 -0.93
CA GLU A 139 18.59 -18.49 -1.65
C GLU A 139 18.51 -18.06 -3.12
N ARG A 140 17.32 -18.23 -3.74
CA ARG A 140 17.12 -17.87 -5.15
C ARG A 140 17.22 -16.36 -5.36
N PHE A 141 16.69 -15.55 -4.45
CA PHE A 141 16.83 -14.09 -4.52
C PHE A 141 18.29 -13.66 -4.44
N ARG A 142 19.11 -14.31 -3.58
CA ARG A 142 20.56 -14.04 -3.51
C ARG A 142 21.31 -14.47 -4.75
N GLU A 143 20.93 -15.57 -5.38
CA GLU A 143 21.51 -16.01 -6.67
C GLU A 143 21.26 -14.95 -7.75
N LEU A 144 20.01 -14.51 -7.92
CA LEU A 144 19.64 -13.49 -8.90
C LEU A 144 20.34 -12.13 -8.65
N LEU A 145 20.59 -11.78 -7.38
CA LEU A 145 21.37 -10.59 -7.02
C LEU A 145 22.82 -10.65 -7.52
N MET A 146 23.40 -11.84 -7.60
CA MET A 146 24.82 -12.04 -7.87
C MET A 146 25.09 -12.57 -9.28
N GLU A 147 24.08 -12.67 -10.13
CA GLU A 147 24.21 -13.09 -11.53
C GLU A 147 25.10 -12.10 -12.29
N LYS A 148 25.99 -12.63 -13.16
CA LYS A 148 27.04 -11.80 -13.78
C LYS A 148 26.83 -11.57 -15.28
N ASP A 149 25.98 -12.34 -15.91
CA ASP A 149 25.95 -12.42 -17.37
C ASP A 149 24.78 -11.64 -18.00
N GLU A 150 23.81 -11.15 -17.22
CA GLU A 150 22.63 -10.49 -17.76
C GLU A 150 22.71 -8.95 -17.84
N LEU A 151 23.47 -8.32 -16.95
CA LEU A 151 23.68 -6.89 -17.00
C LEU A 151 25.02 -6.58 -17.66
N VAL A 152 25.01 -5.94 -18.83
CA VAL A 152 26.16 -5.72 -19.70
C VAL A 152 27.38 -5.07 -19.01
N MET A 153 27.20 -4.35 -17.91
CA MET A 153 28.28 -3.70 -17.17
C MET A 153 28.10 -3.78 -15.66
N ASP A 154 27.31 -4.76 -15.15
CA ASP A 154 26.96 -4.80 -13.73
C ASP A 154 26.54 -6.21 -13.29
N ILE A 155 26.36 -6.39 -11.99
CA ILE A 155 25.90 -7.62 -11.33
C ILE A 155 24.41 -7.50 -11.07
N GLY A 156 23.65 -8.55 -11.37
CA GLY A 156 22.22 -8.64 -11.15
C GLY A 156 21.47 -9.28 -12.31
N THR A 157 20.17 -9.37 -12.18
CA THR A 157 19.28 -10.05 -13.13
C THR A 157 18.15 -9.13 -13.56
N VAL A 158 17.75 -9.20 -14.82
CA VAL A 158 16.52 -8.61 -15.36
C VAL A 158 15.52 -9.75 -15.58
N LEU A 159 14.36 -9.67 -14.91
CA LEU A 159 13.26 -10.59 -15.11
C LEU A 159 12.17 -9.91 -15.93
N GLU A 160 11.78 -10.53 -17.03
CA GLU A 160 10.55 -10.16 -17.75
C GLU A 160 9.30 -10.57 -16.96
N GLY A 161 8.14 -10.03 -17.32
CA GLY A 161 6.90 -10.25 -16.56
C GLY A 161 6.58 -11.72 -16.29
N SER A 162 6.70 -12.58 -17.30
CA SER A 162 6.48 -14.03 -17.18
C SER A 162 7.53 -14.73 -16.28
N GLU A 163 8.76 -14.25 -16.30
CA GLU A 163 9.86 -14.77 -15.49
C GLU A 163 9.71 -14.38 -14.03
N ALA A 164 9.32 -13.12 -13.76
CA ALA A 164 9.04 -12.66 -12.41
C ALA A 164 7.95 -13.48 -11.71
N VAL A 165 6.94 -13.93 -12.48
CA VAL A 165 5.90 -14.83 -11.96
C VAL A 165 6.42 -16.25 -11.78
N ARG A 166 7.18 -16.80 -12.75
CA ARG A 166 7.77 -18.15 -12.69
C ARG A 166 8.74 -18.30 -11.52
N GLU A 167 9.54 -17.28 -11.25
CA GLU A 167 10.47 -17.23 -10.11
C GLU A 167 9.75 -16.99 -8.76
N GLY A 168 8.45 -16.75 -8.78
CA GLY A 168 7.65 -16.53 -7.57
C GLY A 168 7.85 -15.15 -6.94
N LEU A 169 8.45 -14.20 -7.66
CA LEU A 169 8.61 -12.83 -7.21
C LEU A 169 7.27 -12.09 -7.24
N ILE A 170 6.54 -12.19 -8.35
CA ILE A 170 5.21 -11.61 -8.55
C ILE A 170 4.17 -12.74 -8.59
N ASP A 171 2.94 -12.46 -8.12
CA ASP A 171 1.91 -13.49 -8.03
C ASP A 171 1.28 -13.81 -9.40
N HIS A 172 0.95 -12.77 -10.18
CA HIS A 172 0.18 -12.97 -11.42
C HIS A 172 0.70 -12.15 -12.59
N LEU A 173 0.66 -12.77 -13.77
CA LEU A 173 0.77 -12.07 -15.04
C LEU A 173 -0.63 -11.56 -15.42
N GLY A 174 -0.78 -10.24 -15.62
CA GLY A 174 -2.11 -9.68 -15.94
C GLY A 174 -2.08 -8.18 -16.13
N GLY A 175 -3.19 -7.63 -16.65
CA GLY A 175 -3.34 -6.20 -16.90
C GLY A 175 -4.07 -5.48 -15.77
N ILE A 176 -4.35 -4.19 -16.02
CA ILE A 176 -5.02 -3.34 -15.02
C ILE A 176 -6.42 -3.85 -14.66
N SER A 177 -7.14 -4.45 -15.62
CA SER A 177 -8.48 -5.00 -15.39
C SER A 177 -8.44 -6.17 -14.41
N ASP A 178 -7.46 -7.06 -14.55
CA ASP A 178 -7.27 -8.24 -13.70
C ASP A 178 -6.92 -7.80 -12.26
N ALA A 179 -6.02 -6.83 -12.13
CA ALA A 179 -5.62 -6.25 -10.86
C ALA A 179 -6.80 -5.55 -10.12
N VAL A 180 -7.63 -4.78 -10.86
CA VAL A 180 -8.83 -4.13 -10.31
C VAL A 180 -9.85 -5.16 -9.85
N GLN A 181 -10.11 -6.18 -10.66
CA GLN A 181 -11.06 -7.24 -10.31
C GLN A 181 -10.59 -8.03 -9.07
N CYS A 182 -9.29 -8.32 -8.99
CA CYS A 182 -8.70 -8.94 -7.82
C CYS A 182 -8.90 -8.08 -6.56
N LEU A 183 -8.65 -6.75 -6.65
CA LEU A 183 -8.85 -5.84 -5.52
C LEU A 183 -10.31 -5.84 -5.04
N TYR A 184 -11.28 -5.76 -5.95
CA TYR A 184 -12.69 -5.85 -5.58
C TYR A 184 -13.03 -7.17 -4.88
N SER A 185 -12.51 -8.29 -5.37
CA SER A 185 -12.70 -9.59 -4.75
C SER A 185 -12.11 -9.65 -3.32
N LEU A 186 -10.96 -9.03 -3.10
CA LEU A 186 -10.35 -8.92 -1.77
C LEU A 186 -11.19 -8.06 -0.82
N ILE A 187 -11.73 -6.94 -1.32
CA ILE A 187 -12.60 -6.04 -0.54
C ILE A 187 -13.87 -6.79 -0.12
N GLU A 188 -14.53 -7.50 -1.04
CA GLU A 188 -15.74 -8.26 -0.72
C GLU A 188 -15.50 -9.38 0.29
N LYS A 189 -14.39 -10.11 0.18
CA LYS A 189 -14.02 -11.17 1.13
C LYS A 189 -13.79 -10.65 2.55
N ARG A 190 -13.43 -9.37 2.71
CA ARG A 190 -13.23 -8.72 4.02
C ARG A 190 -14.49 -8.09 4.60
N LYS A 191 -15.56 -7.91 3.82
CA LYS A 191 -16.84 -7.46 4.37
C LYS A 191 -17.37 -8.55 5.32
N PRO A 192 -17.80 -8.20 6.57
CA PRO A 192 -18.46 -9.17 7.43
C PRO A 192 -19.65 -9.75 6.69
N ALA A 193 -19.83 -11.07 6.74
CA ALA A 193 -21.04 -11.69 6.21
C ALA A 193 -22.25 -10.96 6.83
N GLU A 194 -23.06 -10.32 5.99
CA GLU A 194 -24.31 -9.71 6.46
C GLU A 194 -25.11 -10.84 7.12
N THR A 195 -25.26 -10.75 8.44
CA THR A 195 -26.16 -11.61 9.16
C THR A 195 -27.55 -11.36 8.56
N GLU A 196 -28.09 -12.36 7.84
CA GLU A 196 -29.45 -12.35 7.34
C GLU A 196 -30.37 -11.86 8.46
N LYS A 197 -30.98 -10.68 8.25
CA LYS A 197 -32.03 -10.19 9.15
C LYS A 197 -33.15 -11.22 9.11
N PRO A 198 -33.56 -11.78 10.27
CA PRO A 198 -34.68 -12.71 10.26
C PRO A 198 -35.89 -12.04 9.66
N ALA A 199 -36.49 -12.70 8.68
CA ALA A 199 -37.71 -12.27 8.00
C ALA A 199 -38.77 -11.89 9.05
N LYS A 200 -39.23 -10.64 9.04
CA LYS A 200 -40.34 -10.20 9.88
C LYS A 200 -41.59 -10.97 9.51
N SER A 201 -41.97 -11.89 10.36
CA SER A 201 -43.27 -12.55 10.31
C SER A 201 -44.37 -11.49 10.45
N SER A 202 -45.22 -11.40 9.43
CA SER A 202 -46.43 -10.60 9.40
C SER A 202 -47.44 -11.15 10.40
N ALA A 203 -47.63 -10.50 11.53
CA ALA A 203 -48.78 -10.71 12.38
C ALA A 203 -49.71 -9.52 12.28
N LYS A 204 -50.86 -9.72 11.61
CA LYS A 204 -52.03 -8.85 11.64
C LYS A 204 -52.67 -8.85 13.04
N GLY A 205 -53.02 -7.67 13.54
CA GLY A 205 -53.79 -7.57 14.79
C GLY A 205 -54.28 -6.16 15.11
N LYS A 206 -55.43 -5.78 14.54
CA LYS A 206 -56.57 -4.96 15.03
C LYS A 206 -56.36 -3.64 15.81
N LYS A 207 -57.06 -2.68 15.19
CA LYS A 207 -57.62 -1.40 15.65
C LYS A 207 -57.99 -1.26 17.10
N SER A 208 -57.78 -0.04 17.67
CA SER A 208 -58.83 0.72 18.34
C SER A 208 -58.48 2.24 18.44
N ASP A 209 -59.48 3.05 18.16
CA ASP A 209 -59.55 4.50 18.13
C ASP A 209 -59.50 5.17 19.51
N LYS A 210 -59.04 6.42 19.56
CA LYS A 210 -59.67 7.63 20.17
C LYS A 210 -58.59 8.70 20.32
N ALA A 211 -58.64 9.77 19.58
CA ALA A 211 -59.36 11.00 19.71
C ALA A 211 -58.83 11.96 20.79
N GLU A 212 -58.52 13.13 20.26
CA GLU A 212 -58.79 14.54 20.72
C GLU A 212 -57.81 15.12 21.74
N LYS A 213 -57.33 16.29 21.58
CA LYS A 213 -57.67 17.65 21.16
C LYS A 213 -56.54 18.60 21.60
N SER A 214 -56.19 19.52 20.73
CA SER A 214 -56.14 20.98 20.82
C SER A 214 -55.23 21.59 21.92
N ALA A 215 -54.59 22.72 21.76
CA ALA A 215 -54.66 23.88 20.91
C ALA A 215 -53.47 24.80 21.19
N LYS A 216 -53.02 25.56 20.18
CA LYS A 216 -52.83 27.01 20.09
C LYS A 216 -52.08 27.72 21.24
N SER A 217 -51.09 28.55 20.99
CA SER A 217 -51.08 29.87 20.33
C SER A 217 -49.66 30.46 20.42
N GLU A 218 -49.12 31.02 19.34
CA GLU A 218 -48.97 32.43 19.00
C GLU A 218 -48.35 33.31 20.12
N LYS A 219 -47.37 34.15 19.91
CA LYS A 219 -47.02 35.21 18.96
C LYS A 219 -45.66 35.82 19.34
N ALA A 220 -44.83 36.07 18.40
CA ALA A 220 -44.37 37.35 17.84
C ALA A 220 -43.56 38.30 18.72
N GLY A 221 -42.42 38.74 18.18
CA GLY A 221 -42.10 40.15 18.32
C GLY A 221 -40.64 40.54 18.41
N LYS A 222 -40.05 40.94 17.26
CA LYS A 222 -39.19 42.12 17.01
C LYS A 222 -37.78 42.26 17.63
N SER A 223 -36.78 42.22 16.76
CA SER A 223 -35.99 43.39 16.29
C SER A 223 -34.94 43.98 17.25
N GLY A 224 -33.69 44.03 16.83
CA GLY A 224 -32.74 45.03 17.30
C GLY A 224 -31.25 44.71 17.11
N LYS A 225 -30.69 45.14 15.96
CA LYS A 225 -29.37 45.73 15.71
C LYS A 225 -28.08 45.17 16.36
N THR A 226 -27.22 44.63 15.46
CA THR A 226 -25.81 44.99 15.18
C THR A 226 -24.93 45.47 16.35
N THR A 227 -23.90 44.71 16.67
CA THR A 227 -22.51 45.22 16.77
C THR A 227 -21.53 44.06 16.69
N THR A 228 -20.59 44.21 15.79
CA THR A 228 -19.40 43.40 15.53
C THR A 228 -18.43 43.46 16.72
N HIS A 229 -18.08 42.27 17.26
CA HIS A 229 -16.82 42.09 17.98
C HIS A 229 -16.24 40.74 17.61
N THR A 230 -15.26 40.77 16.74
CA THR A 230 -14.34 39.68 16.44
C THR A 230 -13.49 39.36 17.66
N LYS A 231 -13.71 38.21 18.25
CA LYS A 231 -12.80 37.57 19.22
C LYS A 231 -11.92 36.59 18.49
N PRO A 232 -10.57 36.56 18.71
CA PRO A 232 -9.69 35.62 18.04
C PRO A 232 -9.94 34.21 18.57
N LEU A 233 -10.06 33.25 17.61
CA LEU A 233 -10.09 31.80 17.89
C LEU A 233 -8.76 31.37 18.48
N LYS A 234 -8.79 30.77 19.66
CA LYS A 234 -7.70 30.01 20.24
C LYS A 234 -7.49 28.73 19.39
N PRO A 235 -6.25 28.34 19.08
CA PRO A 235 -6.01 27.07 18.40
C PRO A 235 -6.43 25.92 19.31
N SER A 236 -7.32 25.05 18.78
CA SER A 236 -7.67 23.80 19.43
C SER A 236 -6.43 22.89 19.43
N ALA A 237 -6.02 22.44 20.60
CA ALA A 237 -4.98 21.44 20.75
C ALA A 237 -5.43 20.15 20.08
N GLN A 238 -4.87 19.84 18.91
CA GLN A 238 -4.95 18.51 18.32
C GLN A 238 -4.23 17.54 19.26
N LYS A 239 -5.00 16.71 19.92
CA LYS A 239 -4.47 15.56 20.66
C LYS A 239 -3.96 14.57 19.64
N THR A 240 -2.65 14.55 19.44
CA THR A 240 -1.95 13.47 18.72
C THR A 240 -2.05 12.24 19.62
N ALA A 241 -3.01 11.36 19.34
CA ALA A 241 -3.08 10.06 19.97
C ALA A 241 -2.00 9.16 19.31
N PHE A 242 -0.89 8.98 19.99
CA PHE A 242 0.02 7.86 19.68
C PHE A 242 -0.71 6.58 20.08
N VAL A 243 -1.21 5.85 19.08
CA VAL A 243 -1.68 4.49 19.29
C VAL A 243 -0.45 3.60 19.41
N GLN A 244 -0.22 3.09 20.60
CA GLN A 244 0.81 2.09 20.86
C GLN A 244 0.37 0.80 20.18
N LEU A 245 0.92 0.51 19.00
CA LEU A 245 0.69 -0.74 18.28
C LEU A 245 1.26 -1.88 19.14
N ARG A 246 0.40 -2.81 19.54
CA ARG A 246 0.84 -4.10 20.08
C ARG A 246 1.62 -4.82 18.98
N PRO A 247 2.70 -5.57 19.31
CA PRO A 247 3.35 -6.42 18.32
C PRO A 247 2.30 -7.42 17.82
N ALA A 248 1.90 -7.28 16.57
CA ALA A 248 1.14 -8.30 15.88
C ALA A 248 2.09 -9.47 15.65
N GLU A 249 1.65 -10.66 16.02
CA GLU A 249 2.27 -11.89 15.56
C GLU A 249 2.34 -11.84 14.03
N THR A 250 3.56 -11.77 13.51
CA THR A 250 3.84 -11.80 12.08
C THR A 250 3.63 -13.22 11.56
N GLN A 251 2.37 -13.65 11.48
CA GLN A 251 1.99 -14.66 10.52
C GLN A 251 1.84 -13.92 9.18
N SER A 252 2.68 -14.30 8.22
CA SER A 252 2.62 -13.78 6.86
C SER A 252 1.17 -13.78 6.38
N ARG A 253 0.61 -12.58 6.12
CA ARG A 253 -0.76 -12.41 5.60
C ARG A 253 -1.00 -13.21 4.32
N ARG A 254 0.06 -13.46 3.55
CA ARG A 254 0.03 -14.27 2.33
C ARG A 254 -0.27 -15.74 2.56
N SER A 255 0.10 -16.33 3.70
CA SER A 255 -0.20 -17.74 3.97
C SER A 255 -1.70 -18.01 4.13
N ALA A 256 -2.48 -17.01 4.54
CA ALA A 256 -3.92 -17.11 4.68
C ALA A 256 -4.70 -16.87 3.36
N LEU A 257 -4.11 -16.12 2.42
CA LEU A 257 -4.73 -15.78 1.12
C LEU A 257 -4.37 -16.75 0.00
N ASN A 258 -3.25 -17.47 0.11
CA ASN A 258 -2.78 -18.44 -0.89
C ASN A 258 -3.63 -19.73 -1.00
N SER A 259 -4.67 -19.90 -0.19
CA SER A 259 -5.61 -21.02 -0.30
C SER A 259 -6.84 -20.71 -1.18
N ALA A 260 -6.94 -19.52 -1.74
CA ALA A 260 -8.03 -19.14 -2.63
C ALA A 260 -7.48 -19.01 -4.05
N ASP A 261 -7.66 -20.09 -4.83
CA ASP A 261 -7.42 -20.12 -6.27
C ASP A 261 -8.20 -18.99 -6.95
N TRP A 262 -7.49 -17.89 -7.29
CA TRP A 262 -8.01 -16.93 -8.23
C TRP A 262 -7.68 -17.43 -9.64
N HIS A 263 -8.63 -18.15 -10.25
CA HIS A 263 -8.59 -18.52 -11.66
C HIS A 263 -9.32 -17.42 -12.44
N GLY A 264 -8.54 -16.52 -13.06
CA GLY A 264 -9.06 -15.69 -14.13
C GLY A 264 -9.36 -16.60 -15.33
N ASP A 265 -10.63 -16.89 -15.56
CA ASP A 265 -11.08 -17.57 -16.79
C ASP A 265 -10.74 -16.69 -17.99
N ARG A 266 -9.80 -17.15 -18.81
CA ARG A 266 -9.66 -16.87 -20.24
C ARG A 266 -9.26 -18.13 -20.96
#